data_348369ec3eb2f05aa428b749d878ba65
#
_entry.id   348369ec3eb2f05aa428b749d878ba65
#
_cell.length_a   1.000
_cell.length_b   1.000
_cell.length_c   1.000
_cell.angle_alpha   90.00
_cell.angle_beta   90.00
_cell.angle_gamma   90.00
#
_symmetry.space_group_name_H-M   'P 1'
#
loop_
_entity.id
_entity.type
_entity.pdbx_description
1 polymer ?
#
loop_
_entity_poly.entity_id
_entity_poly.type
_entity_poly.pdbx_seq_one_letter_code
_entity_poly.pdbx_strand_id
1 'polypeptide(L)'
;MFDSKSAEKLLPALQQASEQFPQHAGFPAAIVSVSEQILFLYVKGLFVRSYPVSTSRHGPGQQEGSYQTPIGIHCVKEKIGAEAEFAEIFLSRERTNSFASLEHEAVCTEIECITSRILWLAGLEEGINKANNSQGQSVDSYERYIYIHGTHEEGLIGQTASIGCVRMKNADVIDLFEKLFVSSLVIIKE
;
A
#
# COMPACT_ATOMS: atom_id res chain seq x y z
N MET A 1 -15.91 13.99 1.78
CA MET A 1 -15.09 14.38 2.96
C MET A 1 -15.00 13.14 3.80
N PHE A 2 -13.88 12.39 3.67
CA PHE A 2 -13.69 11.15 4.43
C PHE A 2 -13.52 11.50 5.91
N ASP A 3 -14.20 10.72 6.76
CA ASP A 3 -14.52 11.07 8.12
C ASP A 3 -13.29 11.04 9.04
N SER A 4 -12.96 12.18 9.66
CA SER A 4 -11.95 12.26 10.73
C SER A 4 -12.21 11.26 11.86
N LYS A 5 -13.47 10.84 12.07
CA LYS A 5 -13.85 9.85 13.08
C LYS A 5 -13.31 8.46 12.76
N SER A 6 -13.28 8.04 11.47
CA SER A 6 -12.63 6.77 11.07
C SER A 6 -11.13 6.83 11.34
N ALA A 7 -10.48 7.94 10.98
CA ALA A 7 -9.06 8.14 11.26
C ALA A 7 -8.74 8.09 12.77
N GLU A 8 -9.56 8.72 13.62
CA GLU A 8 -9.36 8.68 15.08
C GLU A 8 -9.46 7.27 15.67
N LYS A 9 -10.37 6.44 15.16
CA LYS A 9 -10.52 5.03 15.61
C LYS A 9 -9.29 4.17 15.30
N LEU A 10 -8.47 4.58 14.33
CA LEU A 10 -7.26 3.86 13.91
C LEU A 10 -6.01 4.26 14.71
N LEU A 11 -6.03 5.38 15.45
CA LEU A 11 -4.89 5.85 16.24
C LEU A 11 -4.35 4.81 17.24
N PRO A 12 -5.17 4.03 17.95
CA PRO A 12 -4.64 2.99 18.85
C PRO A 12 -3.78 1.96 18.12
N ALA A 13 -4.14 1.58 16.88
CA ALA A 13 -3.33 0.65 16.09
C ALA A 13 -1.97 1.25 15.71
N LEU A 14 -1.93 2.54 15.36
CA LEU A 14 -0.69 3.25 15.09
C LEU A 14 0.20 3.34 16.33
N GLN A 15 -0.41 3.62 17.48
CA GLN A 15 0.30 3.72 18.76
C GLN A 15 0.92 2.37 19.15
N GLN A 16 0.14 1.29 19.07
CA GLN A 16 0.61 -0.08 19.32
C GLN A 16 1.76 -0.46 18.38
N ALA A 17 1.64 -0.17 17.07
CA ALA A 17 2.69 -0.46 16.11
C ALA A 17 3.98 0.33 16.39
N SER A 18 3.86 1.60 16.81
CA SER A 18 5.01 2.43 17.19
C SER A 18 5.71 1.96 18.47
N GLU A 19 4.96 1.42 19.42
CA GLU A 19 5.51 0.81 20.64
C GLU A 19 6.20 -0.53 20.34
N GLN A 20 5.61 -1.35 19.47
CA GLN A 20 6.15 -2.66 19.09
C GLN A 20 7.41 -2.53 18.20
N PHE A 21 7.47 -1.49 17.37
CA PHE A 21 8.56 -1.23 16.42
C PHE A 21 9.13 0.18 16.58
N PRO A 22 9.77 0.50 17.73
CA PRO A 22 10.18 1.87 18.05
C PRO A 22 11.20 2.48 17.07
N GLN A 23 11.96 1.66 16.35
CA GLN A 23 12.88 2.11 15.30
C GLN A 23 12.16 2.75 14.09
N HIS A 24 10.85 2.52 13.96
CA HIS A 24 9.98 3.10 12.94
C HIS A 24 9.10 4.24 13.49
N ALA A 25 9.12 4.47 14.80
CA ALA A 25 8.40 5.56 15.42
C ALA A 25 8.99 6.93 15.02
N GLY A 26 8.12 7.94 14.92
CA GLY A 26 8.55 9.30 14.58
C GLY A 26 8.56 9.62 13.09
N PHE A 27 8.52 8.63 12.21
CA PHE A 27 8.24 8.84 10.79
C PHE A 27 6.74 9.08 10.56
N PRO A 28 6.36 9.72 9.44
CA PRO A 28 4.98 9.67 8.97
C PRO A 28 4.54 8.21 8.80
N ALA A 29 3.26 7.93 8.99
CA ALA A 29 2.72 6.59 8.91
C ALA A 29 1.44 6.54 8.10
N ALA A 30 1.13 5.39 7.52
CA ALA A 30 -0.12 5.14 6.83
C ALA A 30 -0.88 3.96 7.45
N ILE A 31 -2.21 4.05 7.45
CA ILE A 31 -3.08 2.92 7.78
C ILE A 31 -4.01 2.67 6.60
N VAL A 32 -4.00 1.46 6.07
CA VAL A 32 -4.91 1.01 5.01
C VAL A 32 -6.06 0.24 5.66
N SER A 33 -7.27 0.76 5.53
CA SER A 33 -8.51 0.05 5.87
C SER A 33 -8.98 -0.73 4.65
N VAL A 34 -8.88 -2.05 4.70
CA VAL A 34 -9.32 -2.92 3.61
C VAL A 34 -10.84 -2.88 3.46
N SER A 35 -11.58 -2.83 4.56
CA SER A 35 -13.06 -2.76 4.51
C SER A 35 -13.58 -1.43 3.97
N GLU A 36 -12.88 -0.31 4.21
CA GLU A 36 -13.28 1.00 3.71
C GLU A 36 -12.65 1.36 2.35
N GLN A 37 -11.65 0.61 1.88
CA GLN A 37 -10.83 0.91 0.70
C GLN A 37 -10.22 2.31 0.77
N ILE A 38 -9.67 2.66 1.96
CA ILE A 38 -9.08 3.97 2.24
C ILE A 38 -7.72 3.80 2.91
N LEU A 39 -6.76 4.61 2.49
CA LEU A 39 -5.49 4.82 3.18
C LEU A 39 -5.56 6.15 3.95
N PHE A 40 -5.25 6.11 5.24
CA PHE A 40 -5.16 7.26 6.14
C PHE A 40 -3.70 7.60 6.41
N LEU A 41 -3.30 8.83 6.17
CA LEU A 41 -1.94 9.35 6.42
C LEU A 41 -1.88 10.08 7.76
N TYR A 42 -0.87 9.75 8.55
CA TYR A 42 -0.59 10.40 9.84
C TYR A 42 0.83 10.99 9.85
N VAL A 43 0.95 12.18 10.40
CA VAL A 43 2.24 12.84 10.65
C VAL A 43 2.29 13.23 12.12
N LYS A 44 3.32 12.79 12.83
CA LYS A 44 3.46 13.01 14.30
C LYS A 44 2.20 12.56 15.08
N GLY A 45 1.60 11.44 14.68
CA GLY A 45 0.38 10.92 15.30
C GLY A 45 -0.91 11.67 14.99
N LEU A 46 -0.88 12.70 14.16
CA LEU A 46 -2.06 13.46 13.76
C LEU A 46 -2.51 13.02 12.36
N PHE A 47 -3.81 12.80 12.19
CA PHE A 47 -4.40 12.57 10.86
C PHE A 47 -4.22 13.80 9.97
N VAL A 48 -3.71 13.58 8.77
CA VAL A 48 -3.43 14.65 7.79
C VAL A 48 -4.34 14.55 6.58
N ARG A 49 -4.48 13.35 6.03
CA ARG A 49 -5.20 13.14 4.77
C ARG A 49 -5.62 11.68 4.60
N SER A 50 -6.65 11.45 3.81
CA SER A 50 -7.03 10.12 3.34
C SER A 50 -7.02 10.05 1.82
N TYR A 51 -6.80 8.83 1.31
CA TYR A 51 -6.78 8.53 -0.12
C TYR A 51 -7.62 7.29 -0.37
N PRO A 52 -8.50 7.27 -1.37
CA PRO A 52 -9.12 6.04 -1.80
C PRO A 52 -8.08 5.11 -2.40
N VAL A 53 -8.20 3.81 -2.13
CA VAL A 53 -7.30 2.78 -2.62
C VAL A 53 -8.07 1.62 -3.25
N SER A 54 -7.34 0.68 -3.84
CA SER A 54 -7.90 -0.60 -4.28
C SER A 54 -6.98 -1.71 -3.78
N THR A 55 -7.52 -2.58 -2.92
CA THR A 55 -6.83 -3.77 -2.43
C THR A 55 -7.28 -5.02 -3.20
N SER A 56 -6.79 -6.20 -2.81
CA SER A 56 -7.05 -7.43 -3.55
C SER A 56 -8.54 -7.81 -3.63
N ARG A 57 -8.98 -8.20 -4.84
CA ARG A 57 -10.27 -8.86 -5.06
C ARG A 57 -10.39 -10.24 -4.40
N HIS A 58 -9.26 -10.83 -3.98
CA HIS A 58 -9.22 -12.10 -3.24
C HIS A 58 -9.27 -11.90 -1.72
N GLY A 59 -9.49 -10.64 -1.27
CA GLY A 59 -9.53 -10.27 0.14
C GLY A 59 -8.15 -10.19 0.81
N PRO A 60 -8.12 -10.09 2.15
CA PRO A 60 -6.89 -10.08 2.92
C PRO A 60 -6.32 -11.49 3.12
N GLY A 61 -4.98 -11.59 3.19
CA GLY A 61 -4.31 -12.86 3.48
C GLY A 61 -2.80 -12.82 3.24
N GLN A 62 -2.08 -13.69 3.96
CA GLN A 62 -0.64 -13.62 4.13
C GLN A 62 0.15 -14.50 3.18
N GLN A 63 -0.44 -15.61 2.73
CA GLN A 63 0.31 -16.67 2.05
C GLN A 63 0.78 -16.24 0.66
N GLU A 64 2.01 -16.61 0.31
CA GLU A 64 2.54 -16.48 -1.04
C GLU A 64 1.67 -17.24 -2.05
N GLY A 65 1.46 -16.67 -3.23
CA GLY A 65 0.61 -17.23 -4.28
C GLY A 65 -0.90 -17.10 -4.05
N SER A 66 -1.34 -16.53 -2.91
CA SER A 66 -2.76 -16.33 -2.63
C SER A 66 -3.39 -15.17 -3.40
N TYR A 67 -2.58 -14.27 -3.94
CA TYR A 67 -3.00 -13.01 -4.55
C TYR A 67 -3.80 -12.09 -3.62
N GLN A 68 -3.75 -12.33 -2.30
CA GLN A 68 -4.42 -11.56 -1.26
C GLN A 68 -3.54 -10.42 -0.77
N THR A 69 -4.15 -9.32 -0.30
CA THR A 69 -3.43 -8.23 0.35
C THR A 69 -3.05 -8.62 1.78
N PRO A 70 -1.75 -8.61 2.14
CA PRO A 70 -1.33 -8.98 3.49
C PRO A 70 -1.80 -7.93 4.50
N ILE A 71 -2.29 -8.39 5.66
CA ILE A 71 -2.63 -7.53 6.80
C ILE A 71 -1.49 -7.50 7.81
N GLY A 72 -1.58 -6.57 8.77
CA GLY A 72 -0.61 -6.41 9.85
C GLY A 72 0.32 -5.21 9.64
N ILE A 73 1.43 -5.22 10.38
CA ILE A 73 2.36 -4.09 10.47
C ILE A 73 3.49 -4.28 9.45
N HIS A 74 3.66 -3.28 8.61
CA HIS A 74 4.70 -3.20 7.58
C HIS A 74 5.48 -1.90 7.74
N CYS A 75 6.59 -1.79 7.04
CA CYS A 75 7.25 -0.51 6.77
C CYS A 75 7.50 -0.33 5.28
N VAL A 76 7.67 0.92 4.86
CA VAL A 76 8.21 1.23 3.54
C VAL A 76 9.68 0.81 3.54
N LYS A 77 10.01 -0.21 2.76
CA LYS A 77 11.37 -0.74 2.62
C LYS A 77 12.15 -0.01 1.54
N GLU A 78 11.49 0.22 0.41
CA GLU A 78 12.09 0.91 -0.73
C GLU A 78 11.08 1.87 -1.37
N LYS A 79 11.60 2.93 -1.98
CA LYS A 79 10.86 3.91 -2.75
C LYS A 79 11.45 3.98 -4.15
N ILE A 80 10.62 3.73 -5.17
CA ILE A 80 11.07 3.65 -6.57
C ILE A 80 10.24 4.61 -7.41
N GLY A 81 10.89 5.34 -8.32
CA GLY A 81 10.22 6.22 -9.26
C GLY A 81 10.16 7.69 -8.83
N ALA A 82 11.10 8.18 -8.00
CA ALA A 82 11.17 9.61 -7.63
C ALA A 82 11.20 10.53 -8.85
N GLU A 83 11.93 10.12 -9.90
CA GLU A 83 12.08 10.85 -11.16
C GLU A 83 11.07 10.43 -12.24
N ALA A 84 10.13 9.53 -11.92
CA ALA A 84 9.15 9.08 -12.91
C ALA A 84 8.08 10.15 -13.13
N GLU A 85 7.64 10.27 -14.37
CA GLU A 85 6.55 11.15 -14.72
C GLU A 85 5.18 10.55 -14.35
N PHE A 86 4.15 11.38 -14.44
CA PHE A 86 2.77 10.96 -14.21
C PHE A 86 2.35 9.86 -15.19
N ALA A 87 1.78 8.77 -14.69
CA ALA A 87 1.35 7.58 -15.44
C ALA A 87 2.46 6.83 -16.19
N GLU A 88 3.74 7.10 -15.90
CA GLU A 88 4.85 6.32 -16.45
C GLU A 88 4.79 4.87 -15.95
N ILE A 89 4.94 3.92 -16.86
CA ILE A 89 4.83 2.48 -16.61
C ILE A 89 6.15 1.94 -16.07
N PHE A 90 6.04 1.09 -15.05
CA PHE A 90 7.14 0.28 -14.53
C PHE A 90 7.00 -1.18 -14.95
N LEU A 91 8.10 -1.78 -15.41
CA LEU A 91 8.21 -3.21 -15.62
C LEU A 91 9.37 -3.73 -14.74
N SER A 92 9.08 -4.72 -13.92
CA SER A 92 10.07 -5.25 -12.95
C SER A 92 10.74 -4.14 -12.11
N ARG A 93 9.98 -3.10 -11.74
CA ARG A 93 10.39 -1.92 -10.95
C ARG A 93 11.30 -0.94 -11.70
N GLU A 94 11.55 -1.17 -12.98
CA GLU A 94 12.32 -0.24 -13.82
C GLU A 94 11.40 0.62 -14.68
N ARG A 95 11.79 1.87 -14.90
CA ARG A 95 11.07 2.82 -15.76
C ARG A 95 11.14 2.37 -17.21
N THR A 96 10.00 2.38 -17.89
CA THR A 96 9.93 1.99 -19.30
C THR A 96 10.01 3.18 -20.26
N ASN A 97 9.92 4.41 -19.75
CA ASN A 97 9.70 5.64 -20.55
C ASN A 97 8.44 5.57 -21.43
N SER A 98 7.52 4.69 -21.11
CA SER A 98 6.20 4.56 -21.72
C SER A 98 5.13 4.96 -20.72
N PHE A 99 4.00 5.48 -21.22
CA PHE A 99 2.94 6.04 -20.40
C PHE A 99 1.66 5.26 -20.61
N ALA A 100 0.96 5.00 -19.50
CA ALA A 100 -0.32 4.32 -19.54
C ALA A 100 -1.44 5.28 -19.94
N SER A 101 -2.35 4.80 -20.80
CA SER A 101 -3.65 5.45 -20.98
C SER A 101 -4.51 5.15 -19.74
N LEU A 102 -5.04 6.19 -19.10
CA LEU A 102 -5.84 6.03 -17.89
C LEU A 102 -7.26 5.58 -18.23
N GLU A 103 -7.70 4.54 -17.53
CA GLU A 103 -9.07 4.05 -17.58
C GLU A 103 -9.85 4.61 -16.38
N HIS A 104 -10.83 5.46 -16.64
CA HIS A 104 -11.64 6.13 -15.62
C HIS A 104 -12.98 5.41 -15.35
N GLU A 105 -13.37 4.50 -16.23
CA GLU A 105 -14.50 3.63 -16.00
C GLU A 105 -14.10 2.45 -15.11
N ALA A 106 -15.05 1.89 -14.36
CA ALA A 106 -14.80 0.75 -13.48
C ALA A 106 -14.66 -0.56 -14.27
N VAL A 107 -13.66 -0.64 -15.13
CA VAL A 107 -13.35 -1.77 -16.01
C VAL A 107 -11.99 -2.36 -15.63
N CYS A 108 -11.95 -3.67 -15.51
CA CYS A 108 -10.70 -4.43 -15.35
C CYS A 108 -10.12 -4.68 -16.74
N THR A 109 -8.91 -4.22 -16.98
CA THR A 109 -8.19 -4.46 -18.22
C THR A 109 -7.47 -5.81 -18.22
N GLU A 110 -7.00 -6.28 -19.37
CA GLU A 110 -6.26 -7.56 -19.45
C GLU A 110 -4.87 -7.51 -18.80
N ILE A 111 -4.27 -6.32 -18.74
CA ILE A 111 -2.89 -6.12 -18.24
C ILE A 111 -2.91 -5.02 -17.17
N GLU A 112 -2.64 -5.41 -15.93
CA GLU A 112 -2.44 -4.45 -14.84
C GLU A 112 -1.07 -3.76 -14.98
N CYS A 113 -1.07 -2.41 -15.05
CA CYS A 113 0.15 -1.62 -15.08
C CYS A 113 0.44 -1.00 -13.71
N ILE A 114 1.69 -1.13 -13.27
CA ILE A 114 2.24 -0.35 -12.16
C ILE A 114 2.71 0.97 -12.72
N THR A 115 2.24 2.10 -12.16
CA THR A 115 2.50 3.42 -12.73
C THR A 115 2.98 4.43 -11.69
N SER A 116 3.62 5.49 -12.14
CA SER A 116 4.03 6.70 -11.41
C SER A 116 5.02 6.47 -10.27
N ARG A 117 4.65 5.72 -9.21
CA ARG A 117 5.46 5.51 -7.99
C ARG A 117 5.25 4.12 -7.43
N ILE A 118 6.28 3.61 -6.76
CA ILE A 118 6.24 2.36 -6.00
C ILE A 118 6.77 2.63 -4.60
N LEU A 119 5.98 2.30 -3.59
CA LEU A 119 6.38 2.15 -2.21
C LEU A 119 6.40 0.65 -1.91
N TRP A 120 7.56 0.03 -1.86
CA TRP A 120 7.69 -1.41 -1.62
C TRP A 120 7.66 -1.69 -0.12
N LEU A 121 6.76 -2.55 0.31
CA LEU A 121 6.51 -2.84 1.71
C LEU A 121 7.27 -4.08 2.17
N ALA A 122 7.81 -4.03 3.40
CA ALA A 122 8.30 -5.19 4.12
C ALA A 122 7.43 -5.42 5.36
N GLY A 123 7.05 -6.68 5.60
CA GLY A 123 6.40 -7.09 6.82
C GLY A 123 7.34 -6.96 8.02
N LEU A 124 6.80 -6.64 9.18
CA LEU A 124 7.57 -6.51 10.42
C LEU A 124 7.29 -7.65 11.43
N GLU A 125 6.24 -8.42 11.21
CA GLU A 125 5.75 -9.45 12.12
C GLU A 125 6.17 -10.84 11.62
N GLU A 126 7.16 -11.43 12.32
CA GLU A 126 7.70 -12.78 12.00
C GLU A 126 6.58 -13.84 12.01
N GLY A 127 6.53 -14.66 10.97
CA GLY A 127 5.55 -15.73 10.82
C GLY A 127 4.13 -15.25 10.47
N ILE A 128 3.90 -13.94 10.37
CA ILE A 128 2.63 -13.33 10.00
C ILE A 128 2.73 -12.72 8.61
N ASN A 129 3.56 -11.71 8.43
CA ASN A 129 3.78 -11.02 7.16
C ASN A 129 5.27 -10.91 6.78
N LYS A 130 6.13 -11.63 7.51
CA LYS A 130 7.57 -11.70 7.31
C LYS A 130 8.07 -13.14 7.47
N ALA A 131 9.00 -13.55 6.62
CA ALA A 131 9.60 -14.90 6.56
C ALA A 131 8.55 -16.01 6.31
N ASN A 132 8.62 -17.11 7.05
CA ASN A 132 7.71 -18.25 6.94
C ASN A 132 6.81 -18.35 8.18
N ASN A 133 5.57 -18.80 7.98
CA ASN A 133 4.66 -19.12 9.08
C ASN A 133 5.05 -20.43 9.80
N SER A 134 4.33 -20.78 10.86
CA SER A 134 4.57 -22.00 11.65
C SER A 134 4.41 -23.31 10.86
N GLN A 135 3.83 -23.25 9.66
CA GLN A 135 3.65 -24.38 8.75
C GLN A 135 4.75 -24.45 7.67
N GLY A 136 5.74 -23.53 7.73
CA GLY A 136 6.83 -23.43 6.76
C GLY A 136 6.44 -22.78 5.43
N GLN A 137 5.26 -22.16 5.34
CA GLN A 137 4.80 -21.46 4.15
C GLN A 137 5.30 -20.01 4.16
N SER A 138 5.76 -19.53 3.01
CA SER A 138 6.16 -18.12 2.87
C SER A 138 4.97 -17.19 3.04
N VAL A 139 5.17 -16.17 3.91
CA VAL A 139 4.21 -15.10 4.16
C VAL A 139 4.86 -13.72 4.03
N ASP A 140 6.09 -13.67 3.53
CA ASP A 140 6.90 -12.47 3.47
C ASP A 140 6.37 -11.45 2.45
N SER A 141 5.88 -10.33 2.94
CA SER A 141 5.30 -9.27 2.10
C SER A 141 6.32 -8.66 1.13
N TYR A 142 7.60 -8.60 1.51
CA TYR A 142 8.64 -8.06 0.65
C TYR A 142 8.95 -9.02 -0.50
N GLU A 143 9.13 -10.30 -0.22
CA GLU A 143 9.40 -11.34 -1.22
C GLU A 143 8.16 -11.59 -2.13
N ARG A 144 6.96 -11.32 -1.61
CA ARG A 144 5.70 -11.35 -2.37
C ARG A 144 5.49 -10.11 -3.25
N TYR A 145 6.42 -9.17 -3.26
CA TYR A 145 6.34 -7.93 -4.06
C TYR A 145 5.10 -7.08 -3.75
N ILE A 146 4.77 -6.92 -2.46
CA ILE A 146 3.64 -6.10 -2.04
C ILE A 146 4.02 -4.63 -2.08
N TYR A 147 3.32 -3.87 -2.91
CA TYR A 147 3.54 -2.44 -3.13
C TYR A 147 2.31 -1.61 -2.79
N ILE A 148 2.57 -0.33 -2.49
CA ILE A 148 1.61 0.75 -2.74
C ILE A 148 2.07 1.42 -4.04
N HIS A 149 1.21 1.49 -5.07
CA HIS A 149 1.61 1.99 -6.37
C HIS A 149 0.46 2.66 -7.13
N GLY A 150 0.80 3.47 -8.14
CA GLY A 150 -0.18 3.99 -9.07
C GLY A 150 -0.70 2.93 -10.04
N THR A 151 -1.91 3.10 -10.52
CA THR A 151 -2.52 2.21 -11.52
C THR A 151 -3.07 3.01 -12.69
N HIS A 152 -3.16 2.40 -13.86
CA HIS A 152 -3.87 2.97 -14.99
C HIS A 152 -5.39 2.76 -14.88
N GLU A 153 -5.85 1.78 -14.08
CA GLU A 153 -7.27 1.49 -13.85
C GLU A 153 -7.84 2.36 -12.71
N GLU A 154 -7.78 3.69 -12.88
CA GLU A 154 -8.22 4.64 -11.83
C GLU A 154 -9.72 4.55 -11.51
N GLY A 155 -10.54 4.05 -12.44
CA GLY A 155 -11.97 3.83 -12.23
C GLY A 155 -12.29 2.71 -11.24
N LEU A 156 -11.34 1.83 -10.92
CA LEU A 156 -11.48 0.77 -9.92
C LEU A 156 -11.02 1.18 -8.52
N ILE A 157 -10.49 2.39 -8.34
CA ILE A 157 -10.09 2.90 -7.01
C ILE A 157 -11.34 3.11 -6.14
N GLY A 158 -11.29 2.60 -4.90
CA GLY A 158 -12.42 2.53 -3.98
C GLY A 158 -13.11 1.16 -3.96
N GLN A 159 -12.65 0.22 -4.80
CA GLN A 159 -13.17 -1.14 -4.89
C GLN A 159 -12.04 -2.16 -4.74
N THR A 160 -12.35 -3.38 -4.29
CA THR A 160 -11.40 -4.49 -4.26
C THR A 160 -11.20 -5.03 -5.67
N ALA A 161 -10.05 -4.77 -6.28
CA ALA A 161 -9.77 -5.16 -7.68
C ALA A 161 -8.34 -5.60 -7.95
N SER A 162 -7.37 -5.34 -7.05
CA SER A 162 -5.98 -5.74 -7.25
C SER A 162 -5.76 -7.25 -7.09
N ILE A 163 -4.53 -7.69 -7.30
CA ILE A 163 -4.06 -9.06 -7.08
C ILE A 163 -3.01 -9.15 -5.95
N GLY A 164 -3.15 -8.28 -4.94
CA GLY A 164 -2.31 -8.30 -3.74
C GLY A 164 -1.84 -6.92 -3.29
N CYS A 165 -1.39 -6.08 -4.19
CA CYS A 165 -0.90 -4.74 -3.91
C CYS A 165 -2.02 -3.77 -3.49
N VAL A 166 -1.63 -2.63 -2.95
CA VAL A 166 -2.50 -1.49 -2.67
C VAL A 166 -2.36 -0.49 -3.81
N ARG A 167 -3.39 -0.38 -4.66
CA ARG A 167 -3.40 0.52 -5.82
C ARG A 167 -3.97 1.87 -5.45
N MET A 168 -3.43 2.92 -6.03
CA MET A 168 -3.86 4.31 -5.85
C MET A 168 -4.01 5.01 -7.21
N LYS A 169 -4.75 6.11 -7.23
CA LYS A 169 -4.67 7.05 -8.36
C LYS A 169 -3.27 7.60 -8.48
N ASN A 170 -2.84 7.92 -9.69
CA ASN A 170 -1.49 8.40 -9.97
C ASN A 170 -1.16 9.68 -9.19
N ALA A 171 -2.05 10.65 -9.17
CA ALA A 171 -1.87 11.89 -8.40
C ALA A 171 -1.74 11.62 -6.88
N ASP A 172 -2.52 10.67 -6.36
CA ASP A 172 -2.54 10.35 -4.94
C ASP A 172 -1.28 9.60 -4.49
N VAL A 173 -0.79 8.64 -5.30
CA VAL A 173 0.45 7.94 -4.97
C VAL A 173 1.67 8.84 -5.07
N ILE A 174 1.70 9.79 -6.00
CA ILE A 174 2.75 10.81 -6.09
C ILE A 174 2.75 11.66 -4.82
N ASP A 175 1.59 12.16 -4.39
CA ASP A 175 1.47 12.94 -3.16
C ASP A 175 1.85 12.13 -1.90
N LEU A 176 1.42 10.87 -1.81
CA LEU A 176 1.80 9.96 -0.70
C LEU A 176 3.30 9.67 -0.68
N PHE A 177 3.89 9.46 -1.86
CA PHE A 177 5.32 9.18 -2.03
C PHE A 177 6.19 10.29 -1.45
N GLU A 178 5.82 11.56 -1.64
CA GLU A 178 6.55 12.70 -1.07
C GLU A 178 6.43 12.80 0.46
N LYS A 179 5.41 12.19 1.05
CA LYS A 179 5.11 12.27 2.49
C LYS A 179 5.62 11.09 3.30
N LEU A 180 5.68 9.90 2.71
CA LEU A 180 6.25 8.73 3.37
C LEU A 180 7.74 8.59 3.05
N PHE A 181 8.49 8.15 4.03
CA PHE A 181 9.93 7.88 3.93
C PHE A 181 10.21 6.37 4.04
N VAL A 182 11.39 5.95 3.64
CA VAL A 182 11.89 4.63 4.02
C VAL A 182 11.84 4.54 5.55
N SER A 183 11.37 3.42 6.07
CA SER A 183 11.05 3.15 7.47
C SER A 183 9.70 3.71 7.98
N SER A 184 8.94 4.47 7.21
CA SER A 184 7.56 4.84 7.57
C SER A 184 6.72 3.58 7.81
N LEU A 185 5.97 3.55 8.92
CA LEU A 185 5.02 2.46 9.21
C LEU A 185 3.86 2.47 8.22
N VAL A 186 3.48 1.28 7.78
CA VAL A 186 2.27 1.02 7.01
C VAL A 186 1.50 -0.12 7.67
N ILE A 187 0.35 0.18 8.23
CA ILE A 187 -0.51 -0.81 8.87
C ILE A 187 -1.64 -1.14 7.90
N ILE A 188 -1.81 -2.41 7.56
CA ILE A 188 -2.92 -2.88 6.72
C ILE A 188 -3.86 -3.69 7.60
N LYS A 189 -5.12 -3.29 7.67
CA LYS A 189 -6.12 -3.95 8.51
C LYS A 189 -7.49 -4.03 7.83
N GLU A 190 -8.28 -5.01 8.25
CA GLU A 190 -9.70 -5.15 7.88
C GLU A 190 -10.57 -4.03 8.42
#